data_e654a73cccc8dabb73c2817b53883ae8
#
_entry.id   e654a73cccc8dabb73c2817b53883ae8
#
_cell.length_a   1.000
_cell.length_b   1.000
_cell.length_c   1.000
_cell.angle_alpha   90.00
_cell.angle_beta   90.00
_cell.angle_gamma   90.00
#
_symmetry.space_group_name_H-M   'P 1'
#
loop_
_entity.id
_entity.type
_entity.pdbx_description
1 polymer ?
#
loop_
_entity_poly.entity_id
_entity_poly.type
_entity_poly.pdbx_seq_one_letter_code
_entity_poly.pdbx_strand_id
1 'polypeptide(L)'
;MGFSLEISISHPYPKCFNPTMALSDDLLFAFEIHSPEKIRSVLAAGLDPKFPINGKAPIRILTEMYLRSPRFVDCLRVILDAGASLDDPFLESLLLDDSVRLRQLLQSSPNCLHRCYSLPCAFTSLQEVSALHLCAEYNSIHCARALLDSGIDVNIRAGFDANGFGGHTAVFHAVNSNQNHCRPVMEFLVDSGANLDLRLKGLVWGSGFDWETLLFDVTPISYAQCGLYFQFHRPEHQVYSNITYLFRKRYALDPPLRNIPNKYLQDSRVFPPRT
;
A
#
# COMPACT_ATOMS: atom_id res chain seq x y z
N MET A 1 19.30 64.82 15.09
CA MET A 1 18.44 63.89 15.83
C MET A 1 18.67 62.52 15.24
N GLY A 2 19.56 61.74 15.89
CA GLY A 2 19.86 60.37 15.44
C GLY A 2 18.95 59.38 16.18
N PHE A 3 18.24 58.56 15.45
CA PHE A 3 17.53 57.40 15.99
C PHE A 3 18.42 56.17 15.85
N SER A 4 18.96 55.69 16.98
CA SER A 4 19.56 54.37 17.08
C SER A 4 18.45 53.36 17.23
N LEU A 5 18.34 52.46 16.25
CA LEU A 5 17.50 51.22 16.36
C LEU A 5 18.38 50.17 17.02
N GLU A 6 18.12 49.89 18.30
CA GLU A 6 18.65 48.69 18.97
C GLU A 6 17.87 47.46 18.48
N ILE A 7 18.53 46.65 17.66
CA ILE A 7 18.01 45.32 17.29
C ILE A 7 18.31 44.40 18.45
N SER A 8 17.29 44.10 19.26
CA SER A 8 17.32 43.05 20.26
C SER A 8 17.35 41.69 19.59
N ILE A 9 18.52 41.08 19.50
CA ILE A 9 18.69 39.69 19.06
C ILE A 9 18.27 38.80 20.24
N SER A 10 17.04 38.33 20.23
CA SER A 10 16.59 37.28 21.12
C SER A 10 17.38 36.00 20.80
N HIS A 11 18.23 35.57 21.69
CA HIS A 11 18.90 34.27 21.61
C HIS A 11 17.82 33.17 21.66
N PRO A 12 17.81 32.22 20.72
CA PRO A 12 16.95 31.06 20.85
C PRO A 12 17.42 30.27 22.08
N TYR A 13 16.54 30.06 23.02
CA TYR A 13 16.77 29.16 24.14
C TYR A 13 17.26 27.81 23.59
N PRO A 14 18.27 27.17 24.23
CA PRO A 14 18.67 25.84 23.83
C PRO A 14 17.45 24.94 23.97
N LYS A 15 16.98 24.35 22.85
CA LYS A 15 15.98 23.30 22.91
C LYS A 15 16.51 22.23 23.84
N CYS A 16 15.86 21.98 24.96
CA CYS A 16 16.21 20.89 25.85
C CYS A 16 16.26 19.63 24.99
N PHE A 17 17.44 19.07 24.82
CA PHE A 17 17.64 17.82 24.11
C PHE A 17 16.94 16.73 24.91
N ASN A 18 15.77 16.28 24.42
CA ASN A 18 15.08 15.14 24.99
C ASN A 18 15.53 13.88 24.23
N PRO A 19 16.34 13.00 24.84
CA PRO A 19 16.85 11.81 24.17
C PRO A 19 15.75 10.90 23.58
N THR A 20 14.63 10.80 24.29
CA THR A 20 13.49 9.99 23.83
C THR A 20 12.86 10.58 22.56
N MET A 21 12.82 11.89 22.44
CA MET A 21 12.28 12.57 21.25
C MET A 21 13.18 12.34 20.04
N ALA A 22 14.50 12.39 20.20
CA ALA A 22 15.45 12.07 19.15
C ALA A 22 15.33 10.61 18.68
N LEU A 23 15.21 9.66 19.61
CA LEU A 23 15.01 8.25 19.27
C LEU A 23 13.67 8.00 18.57
N SER A 24 12.61 8.75 18.91
CA SER A 24 11.32 8.68 18.24
C SER A 24 11.42 9.16 16.79
N ASP A 25 12.13 10.26 16.53
CA ASP A 25 12.36 10.78 15.17
C ASP A 25 13.20 9.81 14.35
N ASP A 26 14.23 9.20 14.95
CA ASP A 26 15.04 8.17 14.32
C ASP A 26 14.21 6.92 13.96
N LEU A 27 13.27 6.52 14.84
CA LEU A 27 12.37 5.40 14.55
C LEU A 27 11.42 5.72 13.40
N LEU A 28 10.83 6.93 13.39
CA LEU A 28 9.97 7.37 12.29
C LEU A 28 10.72 7.36 10.96
N PHE A 29 11.94 7.89 10.95
CA PHE A 29 12.79 7.84 9.76
C PHE A 29 13.12 6.39 9.32
N ALA A 30 13.39 5.50 10.29
CA ALA A 30 13.64 4.09 10.00
C ALA A 30 12.41 3.39 9.38
N PHE A 31 11.20 3.79 9.79
CA PHE A 31 9.95 3.33 9.19
C PHE A 31 9.77 3.86 7.77
N GLU A 32 10.02 5.17 7.53
CA GLU A 32 9.90 5.77 6.20
C GLU A 32 10.74 5.07 5.14
N ILE A 33 11.96 4.67 5.52
CA ILE A 33 12.88 3.97 4.59
C ILE A 33 12.79 2.45 4.68
N HIS A 34 11.91 1.90 5.52
CA HIS A 34 11.81 0.48 5.83
C HIS A 34 13.18 -0.16 6.13
N SER A 35 13.88 0.33 7.16
CA SER A 35 15.19 -0.20 7.57
C SER A 35 15.10 -1.00 8.87
N PRO A 36 15.02 -2.36 8.81
CA PRO A 36 15.04 -3.21 10.00
C PRO A 36 16.28 -3.00 10.87
N GLU A 37 17.43 -2.69 10.24
CA GLU A 37 18.69 -2.45 10.94
C GLU A 37 18.61 -1.19 11.80
N LYS A 38 18.06 -0.09 11.25
CA LYS A 38 17.87 1.16 11.99
C LYS A 38 16.84 0.98 13.12
N ILE A 39 15.74 0.25 12.86
CA ILE A 39 14.75 -0.06 13.91
C ILE A 39 15.44 -0.79 15.07
N ARG A 40 16.23 -1.86 14.81
CA ARG A 40 16.98 -2.56 15.85
C ARG A 40 17.91 -1.63 16.60
N SER A 41 18.62 -0.74 15.91
CA SER A 41 19.55 0.21 16.51
C SER A 41 18.85 1.16 17.48
N VAL A 42 17.68 1.70 17.10
CA VAL A 42 16.88 2.60 17.94
C VAL A 42 16.32 1.88 19.17
N LEU A 43 15.81 0.66 18.98
CA LEU A 43 15.32 -0.16 20.11
C LEU A 43 16.47 -0.53 21.08
N ALA A 44 17.65 -0.88 20.55
CA ALA A 44 18.84 -1.14 21.36
C ALA A 44 19.35 0.10 22.11
N ALA A 45 19.08 1.30 21.60
CA ALA A 45 19.37 2.55 22.27
C ALA A 45 18.37 2.88 23.41
N GLY A 46 17.36 2.02 23.64
CA GLY A 46 16.46 2.08 24.78
C GLY A 46 15.08 2.66 24.51
N LEU A 47 14.68 2.84 23.23
CA LEU A 47 13.30 3.20 22.94
C LEU A 47 12.37 2.01 23.20
N ASP A 48 11.35 2.22 24.04
CA ASP A 48 10.30 1.23 24.25
C ASP A 48 9.44 1.09 22.97
N PRO A 49 9.33 -0.11 22.36
CA PRO A 49 8.52 -0.33 21.16
C PRO A 49 7.02 -0.08 21.37
N LYS A 50 6.57 0.04 22.63
CA LYS A 50 5.19 0.36 23.00
C LYS A 50 4.98 1.84 23.29
N PHE A 51 6.05 2.64 23.40
CA PHE A 51 5.94 4.06 23.74
C PHE A 51 5.24 4.83 22.61
N PRO A 52 4.09 5.48 22.87
CA PRO A 52 3.35 6.17 21.83
C PRO A 52 4.13 7.36 21.26
N ILE A 53 4.26 7.43 19.96
CA ILE A 53 4.80 8.58 19.23
C ILE A 53 3.62 9.38 18.69
N ASN A 54 3.49 10.63 19.12
CA ASN A 54 2.34 11.49 18.78
C ASN A 54 0.98 10.83 19.08
N GLY A 55 0.90 10.09 20.19
CA GLY A 55 -0.32 9.41 20.64
C GLY A 55 -0.65 8.10 19.91
N LYS A 56 0.21 7.64 19.00
CA LYS A 56 0.02 6.40 18.22
C LYS A 56 1.11 5.38 18.53
N ALA A 57 0.73 4.11 18.72
CA ALA A 57 1.69 3.04 18.94
C ALA A 57 2.62 2.89 17.70
N PRO A 58 3.94 2.71 17.88
CA PRO A 58 4.91 2.61 16.78
C PRO A 58 4.54 1.56 15.72
N ILE A 59 4.06 0.40 16.15
CA ILE A 59 3.63 -0.66 15.23
C ILE A 59 2.46 -0.21 14.33
N ARG A 60 1.55 0.61 14.85
CA ARG A 60 0.47 1.20 14.06
C ARG A 60 0.99 2.22 13.06
N ILE A 61 1.98 3.03 13.46
CA ILE A 61 2.62 3.97 12.54
C ILE A 61 3.25 3.22 11.37
N LEU A 62 4.04 2.17 11.64
CA LEU A 62 4.65 1.34 10.60
C LEU A 62 3.62 0.74 9.64
N THR A 63 2.52 0.17 10.16
CA THR A 63 1.49 -0.47 9.34
C THR A 63 0.66 0.52 8.53
N GLU A 64 0.56 1.77 8.95
CA GLU A 64 -0.21 2.83 8.31
C GLU A 64 0.64 3.76 7.43
N MET A 65 1.96 3.54 7.35
CA MET A 65 2.84 4.31 6.47
C MET A 65 2.40 4.16 5.01
N TYR A 66 2.64 5.23 4.24
CA TYR A 66 2.30 5.24 2.81
C TYR A 66 3.18 4.29 1.98
N LEU A 67 4.41 4.05 2.41
CA LEU A 67 5.33 3.16 1.71
C LEU A 67 4.97 1.68 1.94
N ARG A 68 4.94 0.92 0.86
CA ARG A 68 4.89 -0.54 0.86
C ARG A 68 6.11 -1.05 0.11
N SER A 69 7.04 -1.69 0.81
CA SER A 69 8.28 -2.20 0.21
C SER A 69 8.49 -3.67 0.58
N PRO A 70 9.37 -4.40 -0.13
CA PRO A 70 9.70 -5.78 0.22
C PRO A 70 10.26 -5.95 1.64
N ARG A 71 10.79 -4.88 2.25
CA ARG A 71 11.38 -4.90 3.60
C ARG A 71 10.36 -4.67 4.72
N PHE A 72 9.10 -4.40 4.39
CA PHE A 72 8.05 -4.13 5.38
C PHE A 72 7.92 -5.27 6.39
N VAL A 73 7.87 -6.51 5.91
CA VAL A 73 7.72 -7.71 6.77
C VAL A 73 8.87 -7.82 7.77
N ASP A 74 10.10 -7.54 7.35
CA ASP A 74 11.26 -7.58 8.24
C ASP A 74 11.22 -6.46 9.29
N CYS A 75 10.76 -5.26 8.92
CA CYS A 75 10.51 -4.17 9.87
C CYS A 75 9.45 -4.55 10.90
N LEU A 76 8.35 -5.14 10.44
CA LEU A 76 7.26 -5.58 11.31
C LEU A 76 7.71 -6.66 12.29
N ARG A 77 8.48 -7.65 11.84
CA ARG A 77 9.06 -8.68 12.72
C ARG A 77 9.93 -8.08 13.81
N VAL A 78 10.82 -7.16 13.46
CA VAL A 78 11.73 -6.53 14.43
C VAL A 78 10.97 -5.85 15.57
N ILE A 79 9.88 -5.13 15.27
CA ILE A 79 9.13 -4.43 16.30
C ILE A 79 8.23 -5.36 17.12
N LEU A 80 7.71 -6.44 16.49
CA LEU A 80 6.97 -7.50 17.19
C LEU A 80 7.87 -8.30 18.12
N ASP A 81 9.07 -8.69 17.68
CA ASP A 81 10.07 -9.40 18.49
C ASP A 81 10.52 -8.58 19.71
N ALA A 82 10.49 -7.24 19.59
CA ALA A 82 10.75 -6.32 20.69
C ALA A 82 9.56 -6.15 21.65
N GLY A 83 8.43 -6.82 21.40
CA GLY A 83 7.28 -6.87 22.30
C GLY A 83 6.13 -5.92 21.96
N ALA A 84 6.15 -5.25 20.82
CA ALA A 84 4.95 -4.57 20.30
C ALA A 84 3.86 -5.58 19.91
N SER A 85 2.60 -5.12 19.82
CA SER A 85 1.47 -5.96 19.41
C SER A 85 0.51 -5.15 18.54
N LEU A 86 -0.11 -5.81 17.56
CA LEU A 86 -1.26 -5.27 16.81
C LEU A 86 -2.59 -5.54 17.51
N ASP A 87 -2.58 -6.39 18.54
CA ASP A 87 -3.77 -6.87 19.28
C ASP A 87 -4.81 -7.57 18.39
N ASP A 88 -4.40 -7.99 17.21
CA ASP A 88 -5.17 -8.76 16.25
C ASP A 88 -4.27 -9.81 15.58
N PRO A 89 -4.25 -11.05 16.11
CA PRO A 89 -3.41 -12.13 15.57
C PRO A 89 -3.73 -12.50 14.12
N PHE A 90 -4.98 -12.31 13.68
CA PHE A 90 -5.37 -12.59 12.30
C PHE A 90 -4.78 -11.54 11.36
N LEU A 91 -4.93 -10.25 11.68
CA LEU A 91 -4.29 -9.15 10.94
C LEU A 91 -2.77 -9.31 10.90
N GLU A 92 -2.16 -9.65 12.04
CA GLU A 92 -0.72 -9.87 12.15
C GLU A 92 -0.24 -10.98 11.20
N SER A 93 -0.98 -12.11 11.13
CA SER A 93 -0.63 -13.20 10.22
C SER A 93 -0.73 -12.77 8.75
N LEU A 94 -1.70 -11.93 8.38
CA LEU A 94 -1.83 -11.38 7.03
C LEU A 94 -0.65 -10.48 6.67
N LEU A 95 -0.27 -9.56 7.57
CA LEU A 95 0.80 -8.59 7.33
C LEU A 95 2.19 -9.24 7.30
N LEU A 96 2.38 -10.38 8.00
CA LEU A 96 3.61 -11.16 8.01
C LEU A 96 3.69 -12.20 6.89
N ASP A 97 2.62 -12.38 6.11
CA ASP A 97 2.44 -13.47 5.15
C ASP A 97 2.60 -14.87 5.80
N ASP A 98 2.20 -15.00 7.08
CA ASP A 98 2.24 -16.27 7.84
C ASP A 98 0.98 -17.09 7.58
N SER A 99 1.00 -17.82 6.48
CA SER A 99 -0.12 -18.69 6.08
C SER A 99 -0.35 -19.87 7.00
N VAL A 100 0.67 -20.31 7.76
CA VAL A 100 0.53 -21.42 8.71
C VAL A 100 -0.32 -20.95 9.89
N ARG A 101 0.07 -19.84 10.51
CA ARG A 101 -0.71 -19.23 11.60
C ARG A 101 -2.11 -18.82 11.15
N LEU A 102 -2.25 -18.28 9.94
CA LEU A 102 -3.54 -17.93 9.35
C LEU A 102 -4.47 -19.14 9.27
N ARG A 103 -4.01 -20.29 8.76
CA ARG A 103 -4.81 -21.52 8.69
C ARG A 103 -5.22 -22.03 10.07
N GLN A 104 -4.34 -21.95 11.05
CA GLN A 104 -4.68 -22.33 12.45
C GLN A 104 -5.78 -21.44 13.01
N LEU A 105 -5.71 -20.13 12.78
CA LEU A 105 -6.73 -19.17 13.21
C LEU A 105 -8.07 -19.40 12.50
N LEU A 106 -8.06 -19.71 11.22
CA LEU A 106 -9.28 -20.05 10.47
C LEU A 106 -9.92 -21.37 10.94
N GLN A 107 -9.11 -22.36 11.32
CA GLN A 107 -9.62 -23.62 11.89
C GLN A 107 -10.26 -23.39 13.26
N SER A 108 -9.66 -22.55 14.10
CA SER A 108 -10.19 -22.25 15.44
C SER A 108 -11.36 -21.28 15.42
N SER A 109 -11.42 -20.40 14.44
CA SER A 109 -12.42 -19.34 14.30
C SER A 109 -12.78 -19.07 12.84
N PRO A 110 -13.59 -19.92 12.18
CA PRO A 110 -13.92 -19.80 10.76
C PRO A 110 -14.52 -18.43 10.37
N ASN A 111 -15.23 -17.79 11.28
CA ASN A 111 -15.84 -16.48 11.05
C ASN A 111 -14.82 -15.36 10.78
N CYS A 112 -13.54 -15.57 11.13
CA CYS A 112 -12.47 -14.62 10.79
C CYS A 112 -12.30 -14.43 9.28
N LEU A 113 -12.69 -15.41 8.46
CA LEU A 113 -12.66 -15.34 7.00
C LEU A 113 -13.47 -14.15 6.45
N HIS A 114 -14.56 -13.79 7.12
CA HIS A 114 -15.50 -12.75 6.70
C HIS A 114 -15.31 -11.42 7.44
N ARG A 115 -14.23 -11.28 8.21
CA ARG A 115 -13.93 -10.00 8.88
C ARG A 115 -13.62 -8.92 7.86
N CYS A 116 -14.16 -7.72 8.13
CA CYS A 116 -13.82 -6.51 7.40
C CYS A 116 -12.83 -5.66 8.21
N TYR A 117 -11.98 -4.96 7.50
CA TYR A 117 -10.95 -4.09 8.04
C TYR A 117 -11.08 -2.69 7.47
N SER A 118 -10.76 -1.69 8.29
CA SER A 118 -10.57 -0.32 7.83
C SER A 118 -9.23 0.17 8.37
N LEU A 119 -8.29 0.38 7.47
CA LEU A 119 -6.93 0.84 7.80
C LEU A 119 -6.63 2.11 6.99
N PRO A 120 -5.88 3.06 7.55
CA PRO A 120 -5.33 4.14 6.75
C PRO A 120 -4.45 3.63 5.62
N CYS A 121 -4.66 4.17 4.43
CA CYS A 121 -3.86 3.84 3.26
C CYS A 121 -3.72 5.09 2.38
N ALA A 122 -2.51 5.35 1.92
CA ALA A 122 -2.22 6.54 1.13
C ALA A 122 -2.72 6.45 -0.33
N PHE A 123 -2.97 5.25 -0.84
CA PHE A 123 -3.31 5.06 -2.26
C PHE A 123 -4.72 4.47 -2.41
N THR A 124 -4.83 3.18 -2.65
CA THR A 124 -6.13 2.52 -2.78
C THR A 124 -6.78 2.38 -1.40
N SER A 125 -8.03 2.81 -1.25
CA SER A 125 -8.72 2.82 0.04
C SER A 125 -8.80 1.42 0.66
N LEU A 126 -8.46 1.32 1.95
CA LEU A 126 -8.65 0.13 2.78
C LEU A 126 -9.85 0.32 3.74
N GLN A 127 -10.99 0.79 3.21
CA GLN A 127 -12.22 0.95 3.99
C GLN A 127 -13.16 -0.22 3.76
N GLU A 128 -13.56 -0.89 4.84
CA GLU A 128 -14.43 -2.07 4.82
C GLU A 128 -13.95 -3.14 3.84
N VAL A 129 -12.67 -3.46 3.91
CA VAL A 129 -12.01 -4.42 3.02
C VAL A 129 -11.91 -5.79 3.66
N SER A 130 -11.91 -6.85 2.85
CA SER A 130 -11.64 -8.22 3.32
C SER A 130 -10.15 -8.47 3.54
N ALA A 131 -9.83 -9.59 4.20
CA ALA A 131 -8.46 -10.07 4.34
C ALA A 131 -7.71 -10.20 3.01
N LEU A 132 -8.42 -10.55 1.92
CA LEU A 132 -7.80 -10.69 0.60
C LEU A 132 -7.29 -9.35 0.02
N HIS A 133 -7.98 -8.25 0.31
CA HIS A 133 -7.51 -6.90 -0.06
C HIS A 133 -6.22 -6.54 0.67
N LEU A 134 -6.13 -6.88 1.97
CA LEU A 134 -4.91 -6.68 2.74
C LEU A 134 -3.75 -7.50 2.17
N CYS A 135 -3.99 -8.77 1.82
CA CYS A 135 -2.98 -9.57 1.14
C CYS A 135 -2.50 -8.93 -0.16
N ALA A 136 -3.41 -8.34 -0.93
CA ALA A 136 -3.05 -7.66 -2.18
C ALA A 136 -2.27 -6.36 -1.96
N GLU A 137 -2.60 -5.59 -0.92
CA GLU A 137 -1.90 -4.36 -0.55
C GLU A 137 -0.49 -4.62 -0.03
N TYR A 138 -0.30 -5.68 0.77
CA TYR A 138 0.97 -6.00 1.43
C TYR A 138 1.79 -7.09 0.72
N ASN A 139 1.33 -7.57 -0.45
CA ASN A 139 1.97 -8.66 -1.21
C ASN A 139 2.07 -9.98 -0.44
N SER A 140 1.08 -10.31 0.37
CA SER A 140 1.04 -11.50 1.22
C SER A 140 0.46 -12.69 0.43
N ILE A 141 1.25 -13.21 -0.50
CA ILE A 141 0.80 -14.22 -1.48
C ILE A 141 0.45 -15.57 -0.85
N HIS A 142 1.18 -15.99 0.20
CA HIS A 142 0.92 -17.27 0.88
C HIS A 142 -0.39 -17.22 1.67
N CYS A 143 -0.68 -16.07 2.30
CA CYS A 143 -1.96 -15.82 2.96
C CYS A 143 -3.10 -15.67 1.96
N ALA A 144 -2.89 -14.98 0.83
CA ALA A 144 -3.90 -14.90 -0.23
C ALA A 144 -4.32 -16.30 -0.73
N ARG A 145 -3.36 -17.18 -0.95
CA ARG A 145 -3.62 -18.57 -1.32
C ARG A 145 -4.41 -19.30 -0.25
N ALA A 146 -4.01 -19.19 1.02
CA ALA A 146 -4.70 -19.84 2.13
C ALA A 146 -6.16 -19.34 2.28
N LEU A 147 -6.43 -18.06 2.02
CA LEU A 147 -7.78 -17.51 2.04
C LEU A 147 -8.64 -18.07 0.91
N LEU A 148 -8.13 -18.14 -0.33
CA LEU A 148 -8.85 -18.73 -1.46
C LEU A 148 -9.11 -20.22 -1.23
N ASP A 149 -8.12 -20.97 -0.72
CA ASP A 149 -8.28 -22.38 -0.33
C ASP A 149 -9.38 -22.56 0.74
N SER A 150 -9.60 -21.52 1.58
CA SER A 150 -10.64 -21.50 2.62
C SER A 150 -12.00 -21.02 2.12
N GLY A 151 -12.14 -20.71 0.83
CA GLY A 151 -13.41 -20.40 0.17
C GLY A 151 -13.77 -18.91 0.10
N ILE A 152 -12.84 -17.98 0.36
CA ILE A 152 -13.09 -16.56 0.09
C ILE A 152 -13.26 -16.34 -1.42
N ASP A 153 -14.22 -15.50 -1.81
CA ASP A 153 -14.38 -15.14 -3.22
C ASP A 153 -13.24 -14.21 -3.67
N VAL A 154 -12.54 -14.59 -4.75
CA VAL A 154 -11.48 -13.77 -5.34
C VAL A 154 -12.00 -12.39 -5.78
N ASN A 155 -13.30 -12.29 -6.06
CA ASN A 155 -14.00 -11.08 -6.48
C ASN A 155 -14.79 -10.41 -5.33
N ILE A 156 -14.52 -10.77 -4.07
CA ILE A 156 -15.10 -10.11 -2.91
C ILE A 156 -14.86 -8.61 -3.00
N ARG A 157 -15.88 -7.81 -2.72
CA ARG A 157 -15.83 -6.36 -2.86
C ARG A 157 -15.60 -5.67 -1.52
N ALA A 158 -14.84 -4.58 -1.56
CA ALA A 158 -14.73 -3.63 -0.46
C ALA A 158 -16.05 -2.87 -0.23
N GLY A 159 -16.16 -2.13 0.85
CA GLY A 159 -17.27 -1.25 1.13
C GLY A 159 -17.43 -0.12 0.12
N PHE A 160 -18.55 0.61 0.26
CA PHE A 160 -18.86 1.79 -0.52
C PHE A 160 -19.01 3.00 0.40
N ASP A 161 -18.57 4.15 -0.06
CA ASP A 161 -18.85 5.41 0.62
C ASP A 161 -20.30 5.89 0.41
N ALA A 162 -20.66 7.01 1.06
CA ALA A 162 -22.01 7.60 0.98
C ALA A 162 -22.39 8.03 -0.45
N ASN A 163 -21.43 8.20 -1.35
CA ASN A 163 -21.65 8.58 -2.76
C ASN A 163 -21.71 7.35 -3.69
N GLY A 164 -21.53 6.15 -3.14
CA GLY A 164 -21.47 4.88 -3.87
C GLY A 164 -20.16 4.69 -4.62
N PHE A 165 -19.06 5.33 -4.19
CA PHE A 165 -17.72 5.08 -4.68
C PHE A 165 -17.05 3.99 -3.84
N GLY A 166 -16.08 3.29 -4.41
CA GLY A 166 -15.47 2.10 -3.80
C GLY A 166 -16.00 0.81 -4.39
N GLY A 167 -16.15 -0.22 -3.55
CA GLY A 167 -16.58 -1.56 -4.00
C GLY A 167 -15.56 -2.23 -4.94
N HIS A 168 -14.30 -1.86 -4.85
CA HIS A 168 -13.20 -2.48 -5.58
C HIS A 168 -12.92 -3.88 -5.04
N THR A 169 -12.23 -4.69 -5.82
CA THR A 169 -11.74 -6.02 -5.42
C THR A 169 -10.25 -5.97 -5.10
N ALA A 170 -9.73 -7.02 -4.49
CA ALA A 170 -8.34 -7.11 -4.07
C ALA A 170 -7.33 -6.79 -5.21
N VAL A 171 -7.65 -7.15 -6.46
CA VAL A 171 -6.74 -6.90 -7.59
C VAL A 171 -6.44 -5.40 -7.80
N PHE A 172 -7.34 -4.49 -7.44
CA PHE A 172 -7.09 -3.05 -7.55
C PHE A 172 -5.89 -2.58 -6.69
N HIS A 173 -5.70 -3.15 -5.51
CA HIS A 173 -4.53 -2.85 -4.69
C HIS A 173 -3.23 -3.30 -5.37
N ALA A 174 -3.25 -4.47 -5.98
CA ALA A 174 -2.06 -5.08 -6.54
C ALA A 174 -1.61 -4.47 -7.88
N VAL A 175 -2.54 -3.99 -8.72
CA VAL A 175 -2.20 -3.41 -10.04
C VAL A 175 -1.52 -2.04 -9.94
N ASN A 176 -1.69 -1.33 -8.83
CA ASN A 176 -1.16 0.01 -8.60
C ASN A 176 -0.30 0.06 -7.33
N SER A 177 0.70 -0.78 -7.24
CA SER A 177 1.60 -0.86 -6.10
C SER A 177 2.95 -0.16 -6.35
N ASN A 178 3.59 0.31 -5.28
CA ASN A 178 4.91 0.92 -5.36
C ASN A 178 5.92 -0.04 -6.02
N GLN A 179 6.60 0.43 -7.07
CA GLN A 179 7.59 -0.33 -7.86
C GLN A 179 7.12 -1.73 -8.29
N ASN A 180 5.83 -1.91 -8.49
CA ASN A 180 5.20 -3.20 -8.77
C ASN A 180 5.48 -4.28 -7.70
N HIS A 181 5.68 -3.86 -6.46
CA HIS A 181 5.97 -4.80 -5.36
C HIS A 181 4.91 -5.91 -5.24
N CYS A 182 3.63 -5.57 -5.47
CA CYS A 182 2.52 -6.52 -5.36
C CYS A 182 2.26 -7.31 -6.66
N ARG A 183 3.19 -7.29 -7.62
CA ARG A 183 3.05 -8.06 -8.86
C ARG A 183 2.85 -9.58 -8.62
N PRO A 184 3.55 -10.24 -7.72
CA PRO A 184 3.33 -11.67 -7.47
C PRO A 184 1.90 -11.99 -7.05
N VAL A 185 1.33 -11.22 -6.12
CA VAL A 185 -0.07 -11.41 -5.70
C VAL A 185 -1.05 -10.99 -6.79
N MET A 186 -0.73 -9.96 -7.60
CA MET A 186 -1.54 -9.58 -8.76
C MET A 186 -1.70 -10.74 -9.74
N GLU A 187 -0.58 -11.35 -10.14
CA GLU A 187 -0.58 -12.48 -11.06
C GLU A 187 -1.38 -13.65 -10.49
N PHE A 188 -1.17 -13.95 -9.21
CA PHE A 188 -1.91 -15.00 -8.51
C PHE A 188 -3.43 -14.74 -8.49
N LEU A 189 -3.89 -13.53 -8.16
CA LEU A 189 -5.31 -13.17 -8.15
C LEU A 189 -5.93 -13.28 -9.54
N VAL A 190 -5.22 -12.81 -10.58
CA VAL A 190 -5.68 -12.89 -11.97
C VAL A 190 -5.78 -14.35 -12.43
N ASP A 191 -4.79 -15.17 -12.13
CA ASP A 191 -4.80 -16.60 -12.46
C ASP A 191 -5.87 -17.37 -11.65
N SER A 192 -6.29 -16.84 -10.51
CA SER A 192 -7.40 -17.35 -9.69
C SER A 192 -8.78 -16.85 -10.12
N GLY A 193 -8.89 -16.08 -11.21
CA GLY A 193 -10.16 -15.63 -11.77
C GLY A 193 -10.63 -14.25 -11.34
N ALA A 194 -9.70 -13.35 -10.92
CA ALA A 194 -10.06 -11.97 -10.62
C ALA A 194 -10.70 -11.29 -11.84
N ASN A 195 -11.84 -10.64 -11.64
CA ASN A 195 -12.61 -9.99 -12.70
C ASN A 195 -11.93 -8.68 -13.15
N LEU A 196 -11.32 -8.71 -14.32
CA LEU A 196 -10.66 -7.55 -14.93
C LEU A 196 -11.63 -6.59 -15.65
N ASP A 197 -12.90 -6.97 -15.81
CA ASP A 197 -13.95 -6.15 -16.40
C ASP A 197 -14.79 -5.43 -15.34
N LEU A 198 -14.54 -5.69 -14.05
CA LEU A 198 -15.25 -4.99 -12.98
C LEU A 198 -15.07 -3.48 -13.15
N ARG A 199 -16.18 -2.79 -13.36
CA ARG A 199 -16.22 -1.35 -13.56
C ARG A 199 -16.76 -0.69 -12.31
N LEU A 200 -15.99 0.20 -11.73
CA LEU A 200 -16.37 0.99 -10.57
C LEU A 200 -16.93 2.33 -11.02
N LYS A 201 -18.01 2.80 -10.38
CA LYS A 201 -18.53 4.16 -10.59
C LYS A 201 -17.48 5.21 -10.27
N GLY A 202 -16.73 5.01 -9.21
CA GLY A 202 -15.62 5.85 -8.80
C GLY A 202 -14.76 5.16 -7.74
N LEU A 203 -13.51 5.56 -7.69
CA LEU A 203 -12.53 5.13 -6.70
C LEU A 203 -11.71 6.34 -6.26
N VAL A 204 -11.68 6.60 -4.95
CA VAL A 204 -10.84 7.66 -4.38
C VAL A 204 -9.43 7.12 -4.24
N TRP A 205 -8.48 7.83 -4.82
CA TRP A 205 -7.05 7.58 -4.70
C TRP A 205 -6.42 8.69 -3.85
N GLY A 206 -5.60 8.32 -2.86
CA GLY A 206 -4.95 9.27 -1.99
C GLY A 206 -5.87 9.95 -0.98
N SER A 207 -6.86 9.24 -0.44
CA SER A 207 -7.84 9.82 0.48
C SER A 207 -7.19 10.51 1.69
N GLY A 208 -7.55 11.78 1.91
CA GLY A 208 -7.05 12.60 3.01
C GLY A 208 -5.72 13.32 2.73
N PHE A 209 -5.16 13.22 1.52
CA PHE A 209 -3.96 13.95 1.11
C PHE A 209 -4.29 15.10 0.17
N ASP A 210 -3.42 16.10 0.05
CA ASP A 210 -3.59 17.25 -0.85
C ASP A 210 -3.70 16.86 -2.33
N TRP A 211 -3.24 15.66 -2.68
CA TRP A 211 -3.32 15.08 -4.02
C TRP A 211 -4.48 14.07 -4.17
N GLU A 212 -5.43 14.07 -3.25
CA GLU A 212 -6.63 13.23 -3.35
C GLU A 212 -7.31 13.39 -4.71
N THR A 213 -7.58 12.29 -5.38
CA THR A 213 -8.16 12.28 -6.72
C THR A 213 -9.29 11.25 -6.80
N LEU A 214 -10.46 11.69 -7.23
CA LEU A 214 -11.56 10.81 -7.57
C LEU A 214 -11.44 10.36 -9.02
N LEU A 215 -11.27 9.06 -9.22
CA LEU A 215 -11.20 8.42 -10.53
C LEU A 215 -12.58 7.84 -10.87
N PHE A 216 -13.14 8.19 -12.02
CA PHE A 216 -14.43 7.71 -12.48
C PHE A 216 -14.29 6.57 -13.47
N ASP A 217 -15.28 5.67 -13.47
CA ASP A 217 -15.44 4.63 -14.47
C ASP A 217 -14.21 3.72 -14.60
N VAL A 218 -13.73 3.21 -13.46
CA VAL A 218 -12.41 2.57 -13.33
C VAL A 218 -12.53 1.06 -13.43
N THR A 219 -11.65 0.43 -14.22
CA THR A 219 -11.40 -1.01 -14.24
C THR A 219 -10.02 -1.30 -13.66
N PRO A 220 -9.68 -2.56 -13.28
CA PRO A 220 -8.32 -2.90 -12.87
C PRO A 220 -7.25 -2.48 -13.89
N ILE A 221 -7.54 -2.64 -15.19
CA ILE A 221 -6.61 -2.28 -16.27
C ILE A 221 -6.43 -0.76 -16.37
N SER A 222 -7.51 0.02 -16.32
CA SER A 222 -7.41 1.47 -16.37
C SER A 222 -6.75 2.03 -15.11
N TYR A 223 -7.01 1.42 -13.94
CA TYR A 223 -6.40 1.81 -12.68
C TYR A 223 -4.89 1.56 -12.65
N ALA A 224 -4.42 0.50 -13.31
CA ALA A 224 -2.99 0.24 -13.45
C ALA A 224 -2.22 1.38 -14.14
N GLN A 225 -2.91 2.24 -14.90
CA GLN A 225 -2.31 3.39 -15.60
C GLN A 225 -2.06 4.60 -14.69
N CYS A 226 -2.70 4.69 -13.54
CA CYS A 226 -2.63 5.87 -12.67
C CYS A 226 -1.21 6.30 -12.32
N GLY A 227 -0.27 5.36 -12.18
CA GLY A 227 1.13 5.65 -11.91
C GLY A 227 1.85 6.51 -12.96
N LEU A 228 1.30 6.70 -14.16
CA LEU A 228 1.91 7.51 -15.22
C LEU A 228 1.74 9.01 -14.99
N TYR A 229 0.66 9.43 -14.33
CA TYR A 229 0.30 10.84 -14.20
C TYR A 229 0.40 11.38 -12.79
N PHE A 230 0.12 10.55 -11.80
CA PHE A 230 -0.04 10.97 -10.41
C PHE A 230 1.08 10.47 -9.49
N GLN A 231 1.88 9.53 -9.98
CA GLN A 231 2.83 8.82 -9.13
C GLN A 231 4.19 8.71 -9.81
N PHE A 232 5.20 9.20 -9.13
CA PHE A 232 6.59 9.03 -9.57
C PHE A 232 7.28 7.80 -8.96
N HIS A 233 6.54 6.98 -8.22
CA HIS A 233 7.08 5.81 -7.53
C HIS A 233 7.17 4.55 -8.39
N ARG A 234 6.65 4.61 -9.64
CA ARG A 234 6.78 3.54 -10.63
C ARG A 234 7.31 4.10 -11.95
N PRO A 235 8.44 3.61 -12.45
CA PRO A 235 8.89 3.96 -13.79
C PRO A 235 7.93 3.40 -14.86
N GLU A 236 7.86 4.08 -15.98
CA GLU A 236 6.92 3.79 -17.07
C GLU A 236 6.94 2.32 -17.51
N HIS A 237 8.12 1.71 -17.63
CA HIS A 237 8.24 0.32 -18.04
C HIS A 237 7.56 -0.66 -17.07
N GLN A 238 7.54 -0.37 -15.78
CA GLN A 238 6.84 -1.19 -14.78
C GLN A 238 5.33 -1.05 -14.92
N VAL A 239 4.82 0.15 -15.17
CA VAL A 239 3.40 0.39 -15.44
C VAL A 239 2.95 -0.39 -16.68
N TYR A 240 3.69 -0.27 -17.78
CA TYR A 240 3.37 -1.00 -19.02
C TYR A 240 3.53 -2.52 -18.88
N SER A 241 4.45 -2.99 -18.06
CA SER A 241 4.58 -4.43 -17.76
C SER A 241 3.30 -4.98 -17.12
N ASN A 242 2.70 -4.27 -16.16
CA ASN A 242 1.44 -4.67 -15.56
C ASN A 242 0.28 -4.58 -16.56
N ILE A 243 0.18 -3.46 -17.29
CA ILE A 243 -0.88 -3.28 -18.30
C ILE A 243 -0.80 -4.38 -19.36
N THR A 244 0.39 -4.69 -19.87
CA THR A 244 0.59 -5.75 -20.86
C THR A 244 0.14 -7.10 -20.32
N TYR A 245 0.53 -7.44 -19.10
CA TYR A 245 0.10 -8.69 -18.46
C TYR A 245 -1.43 -8.77 -18.35
N LEU A 246 -2.05 -7.75 -17.78
CA LEU A 246 -3.50 -7.70 -17.58
C LEU A 246 -4.26 -7.75 -18.91
N PHE A 247 -3.77 -7.01 -19.92
CA PHE A 247 -4.39 -6.94 -21.23
C PHE A 247 -4.33 -8.29 -21.96
N ARG A 248 -3.18 -8.97 -21.92
CA ARG A 248 -3.02 -10.33 -22.47
C ARG A 248 -3.97 -11.32 -21.80
N LYS A 249 -4.04 -11.28 -20.46
CA LYS A 249 -4.95 -12.17 -19.70
C LYS A 249 -6.41 -11.92 -20.04
N ARG A 250 -6.81 -10.68 -20.25
CA ARG A 250 -8.21 -10.32 -20.54
C ARG A 250 -8.58 -10.50 -22.00
N TYR A 251 -7.73 -10.08 -22.91
CA TYR A 251 -8.07 -9.97 -24.33
C TYR A 251 -7.28 -10.90 -25.25
N ALA A 252 -6.30 -11.63 -24.73
CA ALA A 252 -5.34 -12.44 -25.50
C ALA A 252 -4.55 -11.63 -26.56
N LEU A 253 -4.40 -10.32 -26.33
CA LEU A 253 -3.73 -9.37 -27.22
C LEU A 253 -2.71 -8.55 -26.44
N ASP A 254 -1.73 -7.99 -27.14
CA ASP A 254 -0.87 -6.94 -26.59
C ASP A 254 -1.61 -5.59 -26.61
N PRO A 255 -1.37 -4.71 -25.61
CA PRO A 255 -1.95 -3.38 -25.64
C PRO A 255 -1.44 -2.62 -26.87
N PRO A 256 -2.32 -2.08 -27.71
CA PRO A 256 -1.93 -1.52 -29.00
C PRO A 256 -1.26 -0.15 -28.90
N LEU A 257 -1.41 0.54 -27.77
CA LEU A 257 -0.99 1.93 -27.63
C LEU A 257 -0.28 2.16 -26.29
N ARG A 258 0.85 2.84 -26.37
CA ARG A 258 1.45 3.52 -25.22
C ARG A 258 0.79 4.87 -25.04
N ASN A 259 0.81 5.37 -23.81
CA ASN A 259 0.31 6.69 -23.48
C ASN A 259 1.36 7.79 -23.86
N ILE A 260 1.88 7.72 -25.07
CA ILE A 260 2.85 8.65 -25.64
C ILE A 260 2.21 9.23 -26.91
N PRO A 261 2.22 10.56 -27.10
CA PRO A 261 1.72 11.16 -28.33
C PRO A 261 2.37 10.54 -29.57
N ASN A 262 1.55 10.12 -30.53
CA ASN A 262 2.01 9.40 -31.74
C ASN A 262 3.13 10.13 -32.50
N LYS A 263 3.17 11.47 -32.45
CA LYS A 263 4.23 12.26 -33.10
C LYS A 263 5.65 11.97 -32.59
N TYR A 264 5.76 11.40 -31.38
CA TYR A 264 7.06 11.01 -30.79
C TYR A 264 7.43 9.55 -31.04
N LEU A 265 6.52 8.79 -31.65
CA LEU A 265 6.69 7.38 -31.95
C LEU A 265 7.15 7.25 -33.40
N GLN A 266 8.45 7.20 -33.59
CA GLN A 266 9.03 7.11 -34.94
C GLN A 266 9.04 5.69 -35.52
N ASP A 267 8.68 4.68 -34.74
CA ASP A 267 8.67 3.30 -35.23
C ASP A 267 7.28 2.89 -35.71
N SER A 268 7.12 2.94 -37.04
CA SER A 268 5.87 2.54 -37.72
C SER A 268 5.45 1.08 -37.49
N ARG A 269 6.33 0.23 -36.96
CA ARG A 269 6.02 -1.16 -36.59
C ARG A 269 5.20 -1.23 -35.30
N VAL A 270 5.30 -0.22 -34.45
CA VAL A 270 4.54 -0.12 -33.17
C VAL A 270 3.17 0.52 -33.41
N PHE A 271 3.04 1.33 -34.46
CA PHE A 271 1.82 2.06 -34.79
C PHE A 271 1.56 1.90 -36.30
N PRO A 272 0.78 0.90 -36.72
CA PRO A 272 0.33 0.85 -38.07
C PRO A 272 -0.45 2.14 -38.41
N PRO A 273 -0.30 2.68 -39.62
CA PRO A 273 -1.07 3.85 -40.06
C PRO A 273 -2.57 3.59 -39.84
N ARG A 274 -3.25 4.55 -39.26
CA ARG A 274 -4.73 4.49 -39.19
C ARG A 274 -5.27 4.49 -40.61
N THR A 275 -5.89 3.40 -40.99
CA THR A 275 -6.69 3.31 -42.24
C THR A 275 -7.99 4.08 -42.09
#